data_717901777deef6a8aa149783e29c6fa8
#
_entry.id   717901777deef6a8aa149783e29c6fa8
#
_cell.length_a   1.000
_cell.length_b   1.000
_cell.length_c   1.000
_cell.angle_alpha   90.00
_cell.angle_beta   90.00
_cell.angle_gamma   90.00
#
_symmetry.space_group_name_H-M   'P 1'
#
loop_
_entity.id
_entity.type
_entity.pdbx_description
1 polymer ?
#
loop_
_entity_poly.entity_id
_entity_poly.type
_entity_poly.pdbx_seq_one_letter_code
_entity_poly.pdbx_strand_id
1 'polypeptide(L)'
;VYVTLSARTLNPQLFIVARASAAGAEAKMAQAGANRIVSPYTMAGRRIAELAIRPRVADFIDAALSHGNLSFSLEEVEVNAESPLLGVTVGQLRAEGVITLAILQPDGAYEANPPESRELREGENLIASGSTEDLAALRARA
;
A
#
# COMPACT_ATOMS: atom_id res chain seq x y z
N VAL A 1 11.83 -22.74 -0.72
CA VAL A 1 10.61 -23.58 -0.79
C VAL A 1 10.44 -24.37 0.51
N TYR A 2 11.41 -25.21 0.94
CA TYR A 2 11.28 -26.05 2.13
C TYR A 2 10.97 -25.25 3.41
N VAL A 3 11.71 -24.18 3.66
CA VAL A 3 11.50 -23.31 4.83
C VAL A 3 10.07 -22.70 4.80
N THR A 4 9.61 -22.25 3.64
CA THR A 4 8.27 -21.69 3.45
C THR A 4 7.18 -22.73 3.75
N LEU A 5 7.34 -23.94 3.19
CA LEU A 5 6.41 -25.04 3.42
C LEU A 5 6.38 -25.46 4.89
N SER A 6 7.53 -25.60 5.53
CA SER A 6 7.63 -25.94 6.97
C SER A 6 6.98 -24.86 7.84
N ALA A 7 7.26 -23.58 7.55
CA ALA A 7 6.68 -22.47 8.30
C ALA A 7 5.15 -22.46 8.18
N ARG A 8 4.60 -22.67 6.98
CA ARG A 8 3.16 -22.75 6.75
C ARG A 8 2.52 -23.95 7.46
N THR A 9 3.22 -25.10 7.47
CA THR A 9 2.75 -26.31 8.16
C THR A 9 2.71 -26.11 9.68
N LEU A 10 3.73 -25.45 10.25
CA LEU A 10 3.84 -25.17 11.68
C LEU A 10 2.84 -24.09 12.16
N ASN A 11 2.60 -23.10 11.34
CA ASN A 11 1.62 -22.05 11.65
C ASN A 11 0.85 -21.62 10.38
N PRO A 12 -0.39 -22.13 10.20
CA PRO A 12 -1.22 -21.80 9.04
C PRO A 12 -1.59 -20.33 8.90
N GLN A 13 -1.53 -19.53 9.98
CA GLN A 13 -1.88 -18.10 9.99
C GLN A 13 -0.68 -17.17 9.76
N LEU A 14 0.53 -17.74 9.65
CA LEU A 14 1.74 -16.93 9.51
C LEU A 14 1.74 -16.16 8.17
N PHE A 15 2.01 -14.85 8.22
CA PHE A 15 2.26 -14.08 7.01
C PHE A 15 3.71 -14.29 6.55
N ILE A 16 3.88 -14.93 5.40
CA ILE A 16 5.19 -15.36 4.89
C ILE A 16 5.60 -14.52 3.69
N VAL A 17 6.72 -13.83 3.83
CA VAL A 17 7.40 -13.16 2.72
C VAL A 17 8.59 -14.03 2.30
N ALA A 18 8.62 -14.47 1.05
CA ALA A 18 9.68 -15.32 0.51
C ALA A 18 10.46 -14.60 -0.60
N ARG A 19 11.77 -14.87 -0.68
CA ARG A 19 12.62 -14.39 -1.76
C ARG A 19 12.76 -15.45 -2.84
N ALA A 20 12.43 -15.10 -4.09
CA ALA A 20 12.74 -15.90 -5.27
C ALA A 20 14.07 -15.44 -5.89
N SER A 21 15.00 -16.38 -6.09
CA SER A 21 16.35 -16.09 -6.65
C SER A 21 16.47 -16.45 -8.13
N ALA A 22 15.49 -17.15 -8.70
CA ALA A 22 15.51 -17.62 -10.08
C ALA A 22 14.14 -17.46 -10.74
N ALA A 23 14.15 -17.32 -12.06
CA ALA A 23 12.93 -17.33 -12.86
C ALA A 23 12.15 -18.65 -12.63
N GLY A 24 10.85 -18.54 -12.46
CA GLY A 24 9.97 -19.70 -12.19
C GLY A 24 9.94 -20.18 -10.74
N ALA A 25 10.80 -19.67 -9.84
CA ALA A 25 10.75 -20.00 -8.42
C ALA A 25 9.52 -19.37 -7.72
N GLU A 26 8.97 -18.30 -8.26
CA GLU A 26 7.83 -17.57 -7.71
C GLU A 26 6.60 -18.48 -7.57
N ALA A 27 6.23 -19.20 -8.64
CA ALA A 27 5.11 -20.14 -8.61
C ALA A 27 5.28 -21.22 -7.52
N LYS A 28 6.49 -21.77 -7.38
CA LYS A 28 6.80 -22.77 -6.35
C LYS A 28 6.74 -22.20 -4.93
N MET A 29 7.13 -20.94 -4.74
CA MET A 29 7.03 -20.26 -3.45
C MET A 29 5.57 -19.98 -3.07
N ALA A 30 4.74 -19.57 -4.05
CA ALA A 30 3.30 -19.40 -3.85
C ALA A 30 2.63 -20.73 -3.47
N GLN A 31 2.91 -21.80 -4.20
CA GLN A 31 2.43 -23.15 -3.88
C GLN A 31 2.87 -23.65 -2.51
N ALA A 32 4.07 -23.25 -2.07
CA ALA A 32 4.57 -23.57 -0.73
C ALA A 32 3.91 -22.72 0.39
N GLY A 33 2.99 -21.80 0.05
CA GLY A 33 2.23 -21.02 1.02
C GLY A 33 2.82 -19.65 1.34
N ALA A 34 3.69 -19.08 0.50
CA ALA A 34 4.13 -17.70 0.66
C ALA A 34 2.99 -16.72 0.32
N ASN A 35 2.76 -15.73 1.19
CA ASN A 35 1.77 -14.66 0.98
C ASN A 35 2.32 -13.56 0.04
N ARG A 36 3.63 -13.29 0.12
CA ARG A 36 4.33 -12.33 -0.74
C ARG A 36 5.63 -12.94 -1.22
N ILE A 37 5.98 -12.65 -2.47
CA ILE A 37 7.21 -13.15 -3.07
C ILE A 37 7.99 -11.96 -3.61
N VAL A 38 9.24 -11.86 -3.22
CA VAL A 38 10.17 -10.81 -3.65
C VAL A 38 11.20 -11.43 -4.58
N SER A 39 11.27 -10.93 -5.81
CA SER A 39 12.28 -11.30 -6.81
C SER A 39 13.21 -10.11 -7.05
N PRO A 40 14.40 -10.05 -6.39
CA PRO A 40 15.27 -8.87 -6.44
C PRO A 40 15.72 -8.49 -7.85
N TYR A 41 15.98 -9.47 -8.70
CA TYR A 41 16.42 -9.20 -10.08
C TYR A 41 15.31 -8.62 -10.93
N THR A 42 14.08 -9.14 -10.83
CA THR A 42 12.91 -8.60 -11.54
C THR A 42 12.59 -7.19 -11.05
N MET A 43 12.64 -6.98 -9.73
CA MET A 43 12.41 -5.66 -9.13
C MET A 43 13.48 -4.65 -9.55
N ALA A 44 14.76 -5.03 -9.53
CA ALA A 44 15.84 -4.15 -9.97
C ALA A 44 15.72 -3.80 -11.46
N GLY A 45 15.44 -4.78 -12.32
CA GLY A 45 15.24 -4.55 -13.74
C GLY A 45 14.07 -3.62 -14.02
N ARG A 46 12.93 -3.82 -13.34
CA ARG A 46 11.77 -2.92 -13.43
C ARG A 46 12.14 -1.51 -12.96
N ARG A 47 12.84 -1.37 -11.84
CA ARG A 47 13.26 -0.07 -11.30
C ARG A 47 14.18 0.68 -12.26
N ILE A 48 15.14 -0.01 -12.88
CA ILE A 48 16.02 0.58 -13.91
C ILE A 48 15.19 1.10 -15.08
N ALA A 49 14.22 0.32 -15.56
CA ALA A 49 13.35 0.74 -16.64
C ALA A 49 12.48 1.96 -16.28
N GLU A 50 11.92 1.99 -15.07
CA GLU A 50 11.14 3.14 -14.57
C GLU A 50 11.99 4.42 -14.52
N LEU A 51 13.21 4.34 -13.99
CA LEU A 51 14.15 5.46 -13.94
C LEU A 51 14.55 5.94 -15.34
N ALA A 52 14.67 5.04 -16.31
CA ALA A 52 15.00 5.38 -17.69
C ALA A 52 13.82 6.07 -18.43
N ILE A 53 12.59 5.65 -18.16
CA ILE A 53 11.40 6.11 -18.88
C ILE A 53 10.78 7.34 -18.20
N ARG A 54 10.73 7.35 -16.87
CA ARG A 54 10.04 8.36 -16.06
C ARG A 54 10.84 8.78 -14.82
N PRO A 55 12.07 9.32 -14.97
CA PRO A 55 12.97 9.60 -13.84
C PRO A 55 12.31 10.49 -12.79
N ARG A 56 11.68 11.60 -13.22
CA ARG A 56 11.05 12.55 -12.29
C ARG A 56 9.90 11.97 -11.48
N VAL A 57 9.14 11.05 -12.06
CA VAL A 57 8.06 10.35 -11.33
C VAL A 57 8.66 9.39 -10.31
N ALA A 58 9.73 8.69 -10.67
CA ALA A 58 10.44 7.80 -9.78
C ALA A 58 11.05 8.56 -8.59
N ASP A 59 11.71 9.69 -8.84
CA ASP A 59 12.30 10.55 -7.82
C ASP A 59 11.21 11.12 -6.87
N PHE A 60 10.06 11.52 -7.42
CA PHE A 60 8.93 12.02 -6.64
C PHE A 60 8.37 10.96 -5.69
N ILE A 61 8.14 9.75 -6.19
CA ILE A 61 7.64 8.64 -5.37
C ILE A 61 8.64 8.28 -4.27
N ASP A 62 9.93 8.22 -4.57
CA ASP A 62 10.96 7.95 -3.57
C ASP A 62 10.98 9.02 -2.47
N ALA A 63 10.88 10.28 -2.86
CA ALA A 63 10.84 11.39 -1.91
C ALA A 63 9.57 11.34 -1.03
N ALA A 64 8.41 11.04 -1.62
CA ALA A 64 7.15 10.92 -0.91
C ALA A 64 7.13 9.77 0.12
N LEU A 65 7.79 8.64 -0.20
CA LEU A 65 7.85 7.48 0.70
C LEU A 65 8.97 7.59 1.76
N SER A 66 9.97 8.46 1.55
CA SER A 66 11.17 8.54 2.42
C SER A 66 11.03 9.44 3.64
N HIS A 67 9.87 10.05 3.90
CA HIS A 67 9.63 10.97 5.03
C HIS A 67 10.66 12.12 5.18
N GLY A 68 11.39 12.45 4.11
CA GLY A 68 12.44 13.45 4.18
C GLY A 68 12.42 14.44 3.04
N ASN A 69 12.24 15.71 3.27
CA ASN A 69 12.36 16.87 2.36
C ASN A 69 11.12 17.31 1.58
N LEU A 70 10.03 16.55 1.56
CA LEU A 70 8.76 17.06 1.03
C LEU A 70 7.86 17.53 2.17
N SER A 71 7.13 18.60 1.92
CA SER A 71 6.10 19.11 2.84
C SER A 71 4.83 18.22 2.86
N PHE A 72 4.88 17.07 2.25
CA PHE A 72 3.78 16.08 2.27
C PHE A 72 4.34 14.65 2.33
N SER A 73 3.51 13.72 2.79
CA SER A 73 3.79 12.29 2.81
C SER A 73 2.62 11.48 2.27
N LEU A 74 2.81 10.17 2.15
CA LEU A 74 1.79 9.20 1.80
C LEU A 74 1.53 8.31 3.01
N GLU A 75 0.27 8.07 3.32
CA GLU A 75 -0.16 7.22 4.42
C GLU A 75 -1.24 6.25 3.95
N GLU A 76 -1.27 5.10 4.61
CA GLU A 76 -2.35 4.12 4.51
C GLU A 76 -3.12 4.12 5.82
N VAL A 77 -4.45 4.27 5.73
CA VAL A 77 -5.34 4.35 6.89
C VAL A 77 -6.50 3.38 6.70
N GLU A 78 -6.61 2.41 7.60
CA GLU A 78 -7.71 1.44 7.61
C GLU A 78 -8.98 2.05 8.23
N VAL A 79 -10.11 1.84 7.56
CA VAL A 79 -11.43 2.25 8.05
C VAL A 79 -12.10 1.04 8.70
N ASN A 80 -12.06 0.95 10.01
CA ASN A 80 -12.73 -0.11 10.76
C ASN A 80 -14.15 0.32 11.20
N ALA A 81 -14.92 -0.62 11.78
CA ALA A 81 -16.31 -0.39 12.19
C ALA A 81 -16.48 0.71 13.24
N GLU A 82 -15.46 0.97 14.06
CA GLU A 82 -15.48 1.98 15.13
C GLU A 82 -14.80 3.29 14.69
N SER A 83 -14.24 3.33 13.47
CA SER A 83 -13.52 4.51 12.98
C SER A 83 -14.46 5.70 12.76
N PRO A 84 -14.14 6.87 13.30
CA PRO A 84 -14.81 8.13 12.98
C PRO A 84 -14.74 8.53 11.50
N LEU A 85 -13.94 7.82 10.69
CA LEU A 85 -13.87 8.01 9.24
C LEU A 85 -15.00 7.30 8.50
N LEU A 86 -15.74 6.42 9.15
CA LEU A 86 -16.87 5.71 8.54
C LEU A 86 -17.94 6.70 8.09
N GLY A 87 -18.30 6.68 6.80
CA GLY A 87 -19.26 7.59 6.19
C GLY A 87 -18.71 9.00 5.88
N VAL A 88 -17.46 9.30 6.21
CA VAL A 88 -16.81 10.55 5.79
C VAL A 88 -16.60 10.53 4.29
N THR A 89 -16.87 11.65 3.62
CA THR A 89 -16.66 11.76 2.18
C THR A 89 -15.22 12.16 1.83
N VAL A 90 -14.79 11.77 0.65
CA VAL A 90 -13.49 12.20 0.07
C VAL A 90 -13.38 13.73 0.02
N GLY A 91 -14.48 14.43 -0.29
CA GLY A 91 -14.52 15.89 -0.31
C GLY A 91 -14.32 16.52 1.06
N GLN A 92 -14.83 15.90 2.14
CA GLN A 92 -14.59 16.36 3.51
C GLN A 92 -13.12 16.22 3.89
N LEU A 93 -12.50 15.10 3.58
CA LEU A 93 -11.05 14.89 3.80
C LEU A 93 -10.22 15.92 3.03
N ARG A 94 -10.63 16.22 1.79
CA ARG A 94 -9.95 17.23 0.97
C ARG A 94 -10.04 18.64 1.59
N ALA A 95 -11.16 18.99 2.18
CA ALA A 95 -11.31 20.26 2.90
C ALA A 95 -10.42 20.34 4.15
N GLU A 96 -10.03 19.21 4.72
CA GLU A 96 -9.10 19.07 5.85
C GLU A 96 -7.63 18.98 5.40
N GLY A 97 -7.31 19.17 4.12
CA GLY A 97 -5.94 19.10 3.60
C GLY A 97 -5.46 17.69 3.20
N VAL A 98 -6.35 16.70 3.25
CA VAL A 98 -6.03 15.30 2.92
C VAL A 98 -6.53 14.96 1.53
N ILE A 99 -5.63 14.59 0.63
CA ILE A 99 -5.95 14.17 -0.74
C ILE A 99 -6.03 12.65 -0.79
N THR A 100 -7.21 12.12 -1.08
CA THR A 100 -7.40 10.68 -1.31
C THR A 100 -6.90 10.31 -2.71
N LEU A 101 -5.84 9.50 -2.77
CA LEU A 101 -5.27 9.02 -4.03
C LEU A 101 -6.00 7.77 -4.51
N ALA A 102 -6.29 6.85 -3.60
CA ALA A 102 -7.02 5.63 -3.89
C ALA A 102 -7.70 5.07 -2.64
N ILE A 103 -8.70 4.24 -2.84
CA ILE A 103 -9.33 3.41 -1.82
C ILE A 103 -9.12 1.95 -2.21
N LEU A 104 -8.45 1.18 -1.35
CA LEU A 104 -8.33 -0.26 -1.49
C LEU A 104 -9.56 -0.90 -0.86
N GLN A 105 -10.31 -1.63 -1.66
CA GLN A 105 -11.52 -2.34 -1.23
C GLN A 105 -11.18 -3.69 -0.58
N PRO A 106 -12.07 -4.28 0.23
CA PRO A 106 -11.83 -5.56 0.90
C PRO A 106 -11.56 -6.73 -0.06
N ASP A 107 -12.01 -6.65 -1.32
CA ASP A 107 -11.74 -7.64 -2.37
C ASP A 107 -10.34 -7.48 -3.02
N GLY A 108 -9.59 -6.45 -2.62
CA GLY A 108 -8.27 -6.14 -3.15
C GLY A 108 -8.27 -5.22 -4.39
N ALA A 109 -9.42 -4.73 -4.82
CA ALA A 109 -9.51 -3.77 -5.92
C ALA A 109 -9.17 -2.36 -5.46
N TYR A 110 -8.47 -1.60 -6.33
CA TYR A 110 -8.19 -0.19 -6.09
C TYR A 110 -9.18 0.69 -6.85
N GLU A 111 -9.87 1.56 -6.13
CA GLU A 111 -10.63 2.68 -6.68
C GLU A 111 -9.73 3.91 -6.68
N ALA A 112 -9.05 4.19 -7.82
CA ALA A 112 -8.14 5.32 -7.94
C ALA A 112 -8.90 6.61 -8.26
N ASN A 113 -8.46 7.73 -7.64
CA ASN A 113 -9.05 9.04 -7.83
C ASN A 113 -10.58 9.05 -7.60
N PRO A 114 -11.06 8.62 -6.41
CA PRO A 114 -12.48 8.57 -6.12
C PRO A 114 -13.11 9.95 -6.15
N PRO A 115 -14.41 10.07 -6.53
CA PRO A 115 -15.09 11.35 -6.57
C PRO A 115 -15.29 11.93 -5.16
N GLU A 116 -15.42 13.25 -5.04
CA GLU A 116 -15.57 13.93 -3.74
C GLU A 116 -16.82 13.48 -2.95
N SER A 117 -17.86 13.00 -3.62
CA SER A 117 -19.06 12.44 -2.99
C SER A 117 -18.91 11.02 -2.46
N ARG A 118 -17.77 10.36 -2.70
CA ARG A 118 -17.50 8.99 -2.28
C ARG A 118 -17.34 8.94 -0.76
N GLU A 119 -18.18 8.16 -0.08
CA GLU A 119 -18.11 7.91 1.36
C GLU A 119 -17.21 6.72 1.66
N LEU A 120 -16.41 6.81 2.72
CA LEU A 120 -15.58 5.71 3.22
C LEU A 120 -16.44 4.66 3.91
N ARG A 121 -16.08 3.37 3.73
CA ARG A 121 -16.79 2.21 4.25
C ARG A 121 -15.89 1.34 5.10
N GLU A 122 -16.50 0.54 5.95
CA GLU A 122 -15.80 -0.44 6.77
C GLU A 122 -15.01 -1.44 5.93
N GLY A 123 -13.81 -1.77 6.39
CA GLY A 123 -12.89 -2.70 5.74
C GLY A 123 -12.12 -2.12 4.57
N GLU A 124 -12.31 -0.84 4.25
CA GLU A 124 -11.54 -0.15 3.21
C GLU A 124 -10.22 0.39 3.78
N ASN A 125 -9.19 0.44 2.93
CA ASN A 125 -7.94 1.12 3.22
C ASN A 125 -7.80 2.36 2.35
N LEU A 126 -7.73 3.52 2.99
CA LEU A 126 -7.52 4.80 2.34
C LEU A 126 -6.04 5.02 2.09
N ILE A 127 -5.67 5.27 0.84
CA ILE A 127 -4.32 5.75 0.47
C ILE A 127 -4.42 7.25 0.24
N ALA A 128 -3.82 7.99 1.15
CA ALA A 128 -3.93 9.44 1.21
C ALA A 128 -2.58 10.13 1.14
N SER A 129 -2.58 11.36 0.66
CA SER A 129 -1.45 12.29 0.75
C SER A 129 -1.88 13.59 1.42
N GLY A 130 -0.97 14.21 2.13
CA GLY A 130 -1.19 15.46 2.84
C GLY A 130 0.05 15.93 3.56
N SER A 131 -0.05 17.02 4.30
CA SER A 131 1.02 17.42 5.20
C SER A 131 1.20 16.38 6.31
N THR A 132 2.38 16.32 6.92
CA THR A 132 2.63 15.42 8.06
C THR A 132 1.66 15.66 9.22
N GLU A 133 1.23 16.89 9.40
CA GLU A 133 0.27 17.29 10.45
C GLU A 133 -1.14 16.78 10.12
N ASP A 134 -1.63 17.01 8.90
CA ASP A 134 -2.97 16.59 8.47
C ASP A 134 -3.10 15.06 8.49
N LEU A 135 -2.06 14.35 8.05
CA LEU A 135 -2.05 12.89 8.06
C LEU A 135 -1.91 12.32 9.49
N ALA A 136 -1.20 12.99 10.39
CA ALA A 136 -1.18 12.60 11.79
C ALA A 136 -2.56 12.76 12.44
N ALA A 137 -3.28 13.85 12.12
CA ALA A 137 -4.65 14.08 12.57
C ALA A 137 -5.62 13.04 12.00
N LEU A 138 -5.47 12.68 10.72
CA LEU A 138 -6.25 11.62 10.08
C LEU A 138 -6.04 10.28 10.78
N ARG A 139 -4.79 9.90 11.03
CA ARG A 139 -4.42 8.63 11.68
C ARG A 139 -4.93 8.52 13.13
N ALA A 140 -4.99 9.63 13.85
CA ALA A 140 -5.55 9.68 15.20
C ALA A 140 -7.08 9.43 15.23
N ARG A 141 -7.73 9.50 14.08
CA ARG A 141 -9.18 9.26 13.87
C ARG A 141 -9.48 7.89 13.24
N ALA A 142 -8.47 7.08 12.95
CA ALA A 142 -8.62 5.81 12.24
C ALA A 142 -9.03 4.64 13.14
#